data_a40d58d2659ea06fc871dccdace115f6
#
_entry.id   a40d58d2659ea06fc871dccdace115f6
#
_cell.length_a   1.000
_cell.length_b   1.000
_cell.length_c   1.000
_cell.angle_alpha   90.00
_cell.angle_beta   90.00
_cell.angle_gamma   90.00
#
_symmetry.space_group_name_H-M   'P 1'
#
loop_
_entity.id
_entity.type
_entity.pdbx_description
1 polymer ?
#
loop_
_entity_poly.entity_id
_entity_poly.type
_entity_poly.pdbx_seq_one_letter_code
_entity_poly.pdbx_strand_id
1 'polypeptide(L)'
;RHRRTVSTLQQRIRSAKLNSAKSTVNTFTVDAVNGSRIKNLFSYYTGFSFATFLLLFSVLIPANSEFPFSHLKNSRCFAHLSLQDQLFFVLCKLRNGLHFKDLAFRFKISPQNASILFRSWINYIYFTFASVSLWPPREIIQQHMPDKFKRDFPNTIAIIDSTEIRIQRPSALK
;
A
#
# COMPACT_ATOMS: atom_id res chain seq x y z
N ARG A 1 -3.73 -44.95 33.76
CA ARG A 1 -3.91 -43.47 33.89
C ARG A 1 -2.98 -42.69 32.94
N HIS A 2 -1.68 -43.03 32.81
CA HIS A 2 -0.70 -42.29 31.98
C HIS A 2 -1.03 -42.17 30.48
N ARG A 3 -1.56 -43.24 29.84
CA ARG A 3 -1.89 -43.20 28.40
C ARG A 3 -2.99 -42.18 28.04
N ARG A 4 -4.00 -41.96 28.90
CA ARG A 4 -5.06 -40.95 28.68
C ARG A 4 -4.52 -39.54 28.76
N THR A 5 -3.59 -39.26 29.68
CA THR A 5 -2.98 -37.94 29.84
C THR A 5 -2.13 -37.55 28.62
N VAL A 6 -1.35 -38.48 28.07
CA VAL A 6 -0.52 -38.28 26.88
C VAL A 6 -1.39 -37.98 25.64
N SER A 7 -2.48 -38.72 25.43
CA SER A 7 -3.43 -38.53 24.35
C SER A 7 -4.09 -37.13 24.42
N THR A 8 -4.45 -36.69 25.63
CA THR A 8 -5.05 -35.34 25.82
C THR A 8 -4.05 -34.22 25.58
N LEU A 9 -2.79 -34.41 25.97
CA LEU A 9 -1.72 -33.46 25.69
C LEU A 9 -1.40 -33.36 24.19
N GLN A 10 -1.36 -34.49 23.49
CA GLN A 10 -1.18 -34.52 22.04
C GLN A 10 -2.31 -33.80 21.28
N GLN A 11 -3.57 -33.99 21.72
CA GLN A 11 -4.71 -33.25 21.16
C GLN A 11 -4.62 -31.77 21.43
N ARG A 12 -4.22 -31.34 22.63
CA ARG A 12 -4.00 -29.93 22.97
C ARG A 12 -2.89 -29.29 22.14
N ILE A 13 -1.77 -30.01 21.93
CA ILE A 13 -0.67 -29.55 21.07
C ILE A 13 -1.13 -29.43 19.60
N ARG A 14 -1.96 -30.40 19.14
CA ARG A 14 -2.48 -30.36 17.76
C ARG A 14 -3.47 -29.22 17.56
N SER A 15 -4.35 -28.97 18.49
CA SER A 15 -5.29 -27.84 18.46
C SER A 15 -4.55 -26.49 18.60
N ALA A 16 -3.53 -26.40 19.46
CA ALA A 16 -2.69 -25.21 19.58
C ALA A 16 -1.90 -24.92 18.29
N LYS A 17 -1.36 -25.95 17.61
CA LYS A 17 -0.71 -25.81 16.30
C LYS A 17 -1.70 -25.40 15.20
N LEU A 18 -2.94 -25.94 15.19
CA LEU A 18 -3.99 -25.52 14.26
C LEU A 18 -4.43 -24.07 14.51
N ASN A 19 -4.55 -23.67 15.78
CA ASN A 19 -4.92 -22.31 16.15
C ASN A 19 -3.78 -21.32 15.87
N SER A 20 -2.52 -21.72 16.03
CA SER A 20 -1.34 -20.95 15.63
C SER A 20 -1.26 -20.79 14.10
N ALA A 21 -1.58 -21.84 13.33
CA ALA A 21 -1.65 -21.75 11.87
C ALA A 21 -2.80 -20.84 11.39
N LYS A 22 -3.96 -20.84 12.08
CA LYS A 22 -5.05 -19.88 11.83
C LYS A 22 -4.67 -18.44 12.22
N SER A 23 -3.81 -18.25 13.22
CA SER A 23 -3.30 -16.94 13.63
C SER A 23 -2.34 -16.28 12.64
N THR A 24 -1.81 -17.03 11.66
CA THR A 24 -0.91 -16.50 10.62
C THR A 24 -1.66 -15.95 9.41
N VAL A 25 -2.97 -16.16 9.30
CA VAL A 25 -3.77 -15.57 8.21
C VAL A 25 -3.79 -14.06 8.39
N ASN A 26 -3.34 -13.34 7.38
CA ASN A 26 -3.42 -11.89 7.38
C ASN A 26 -4.89 -11.47 7.30
N THR A 27 -5.39 -10.79 8.32
CA THR A 27 -6.76 -10.28 8.37
C THR A 27 -6.88 -8.85 7.83
N PHE A 28 -5.75 -8.20 7.59
CA PHE A 28 -5.69 -6.84 7.03
C PHE A 28 -5.31 -6.91 5.55
N THR A 29 -6.27 -7.31 4.72
CA THR A 29 -6.14 -7.48 3.27
C THR A 29 -7.07 -6.53 2.54
N VAL A 30 -6.86 -6.37 1.24
CA VAL A 30 -7.73 -5.60 0.35
C VAL A 30 -9.18 -6.04 0.49
N ASP A 31 -9.44 -7.35 0.40
CA ASP A 31 -10.79 -7.92 0.48
C ASP A 31 -11.42 -7.70 1.86
N ALA A 32 -10.67 -7.93 2.93
CA ALA A 32 -11.17 -7.76 4.29
C ALA A 32 -11.53 -6.30 4.59
N VAL A 33 -10.73 -5.34 4.11
CA VAL A 33 -10.97 -3.92 4.33
C VAL A 33 -12.10 -3.39 3.44
N ASN A 34 -12.14 -3.83 2.16
CA ASN A 34 -13.21 -3.44 1.24
C ASN A 34 -14.57 -4.05 1.63
N GLY A 35 -14.58 -5.30 2.11
CA GLY A 35 -15.78 -5.98 2.61
C GLY A 35 -16.20 -5.58 4.04
N SER A 36 -15.50 -4.63 4.67
CA SER A 36 -15.80 -4.19 6.04
C SER A 36 -17.15 -3.49 6.13
N ARG A 37 -17.84 -3.67 7.26
CA ARG A 37 -19.06 -2.93 7.59
C ARG A 37 -18.82 -1.44 7.86
N ILE A 38 -17.57 -1.03 8.07
CA ILE A 38 -17.20 0.36 8.31
C ILE A 38 -17.21 1.10 6.97
N LYS A 39 -18.12 2.07 6.84
CA LYS A 39 -18.27 2.86 5.62
C LYS A 39 -16.97 3.59 5.27
N ASN A 40 -16.59 3.55 4.00
CA ASN A 40 -15.42 4.23 3.46
C ASN A 40 -14.06 3.82 4.07
N LEU A 41 -13.98 2.67 4.74
CA LEU A 41 -12.74 2.21 5.37
C LEU A 41 -11.60 2.02 4.36
N PHE A 42 -11.91 1.49 3.19
CA PHE A 42 -10.93 1.30 2.12
C PHE A 42 -10.37 2.65 1.63
N SER A 43 -11.25 3.61 1.37
CA SER A 43 -10.85 4.96 0.95
C SER A 43 -10.09 5.71 2.06
N TYR A 44 -10.42 5.48 3.32
CA TYR A 44 -9.65 6.02 4.44
C TYR A 44 -8.19 5.57 4.41
N TYR A 45 -7.95 4.28 4.18
CA TYR A 45 -6.60 3.74 4.14
C TYR A 45 -5.82 4.07 2.87
N THR A 46 -6.50 4.12 1.71
CA THR A 46 -5.83 4.25 0.40
C THR A 46 -5.90 5.64 -0.21
N GLY A 47 -6.90 6.44 0.17
CA GLY A 47 -7.24 7.69 -0.50
C GLY A 47 -8.04 7.51 -1.80
N PHE A 48 -8.31 6.27 -2.22
CA PHE A 48 -8.99 5.93 -3.46
C PHE A 48 -10.30 5.16 -3.22
N SER A 49 -11.22 5.24 -4.18
CA SER A 49 -12.31 4.28 -4.26
C SER A 49 -11.75 2.90 -4.64
N PHE A 50 -12.46 1.82 -4.33
CA PHE A 50 -12.04 0.48 -4.70
C PHE A 50 -11.92 0.30 -6.22
N ALA A 51 -12.83 0.90 -7.00
CA ALA A 51 -12.78 0.90 -8.46
C ALA A 51 -11.51 1.60 -8.99
N THR A 52 -11.16 2.76 -8.44
CA THR A 52 -9.94 3.50 -8.80
C THR A 52 -8.68 2.71 -8.43
N PHE A 53 -8.69 2.01 -7.29
CA PHE A 53 -7.59 1.13 -6.89
C PHE A 53 -7.38 -0.02 -7.89
N LEU A 54 -8.45 -0.68 -8.34
CA LEU A 54 -8.36 -1.75 -9.32
C LEU A 54 -7.84 -1.23 -10.67
N LEU A 55 -8.28 -0.05 -11.09
CA LEU A 55 -7.77 0.60 -12.29
C LEU A 55 -6.28 0.91 -12.16
N LEU A 56 -5.86 1.52 -11.05
CA LEU A 56 -4.43 1.78 -10.77
C LEU A 56 -3.61 0.48 -10.78
N PHE A 57 -4.12 -0.57 -10.14
CA PHE A 57 -3.47 -1.88 -10.12
C PHE A 57 -3.32 -2.47 -11.52
N SER A 58 -4.34 -2.38 -12.37
CA SER A 58 -4.29 -2.90 -13.74
C SER A 58 -3.29 -2.13 -14.64
N VAL A 59 -3.10 -0.85 -14.38
CA VAL A 59 -2.08 -0.03 -15.08
C VAL A 59 -0.68 -0.40 -14.61
N LEU A 60 -0.49 -0.58 -13.31
CA LEU A 60 0.83 -0.93 -12.75
C LEU A 60 1.23 -2.37 -13.07
N ILE A 61 0.29 -3.32 -13.02
CA ILE A 61 0.53 -4.75 -13.22
C ILE A 61 -0.40 -5.26 -14.33
N PRO A 62 -0.06 -5.06 -15.60
CA PRO A 62 -0.81 -5.65 -16.72
C PRO A 62 -0.84 -7.17 -16.61
N ALA A 63 -1.96 -7.79 -17.04
CA ALA A 63 -2.22 -9.21 -16.87
C ALA A 63 -1.13 -10.15 -17.44
N ASN A 64 -0.39 -9.68 -18.45
CA ASN A 64 0.68 -10.45 -19.13
C ASN A 64 2.09 -10.01 -18.70
N SER A 65 2.23 -9.16 -17.70
CA SER A 65 3.55 -8.72 -17.25
C SER A 65 4.17 -9.72 -16.29
N GLU A 66 5.49 -9.92 -16.42
CA GLU A 66 6.25 -10.62 -15.40
C GLU A 66 6.21 -9.84 -14.08
N PHE A 67 6.35 -10.57 -12.97
CA PHE A 67 6.41 -9.96 -11.65
C PHE A 67 7.58 -8.96 -11.58
N PRO A 68 7.32 -7.66 -11.33
CA PRO A 68 8.32 -6.62 -11.48
C PRO A 68 9.46 -6.68 -10.46
N PHE A 69 9.33 -7.52 -9.44
CA PHE A 69 10.27 -7.60 -8.32
C PHE A 69 10.87 -9.00 -8.19
N SER A 70 11.81 -9.35 -9.06
CA SER A 70 12.49 -10.66 -9.03
C SER A 70 13.09 -10.98 -7.64
N HIS A 71 13.64 -9.96 -6.95
CA HIS A 71 14.19 -10.09 -5.61
C HIS A 71 13.13 -10.31 -4.49
N LEU A 72 11.86 -9.95 -4.73
CA LEU A 72 10.77 -10.22 -3.80
C LEU A 72 10.02 -11.51 -4.13
N LYS A 73 10.02 -11.95 -5.39
CA LYS A 73 9.30 -13.13 -5.88
C LYS A 73 9.64 -14.40 -5.10
N ASN A 74 10.92 -14.57 -4.78
CA ASN A 74 11.43 -15.75 -4.08
C ASN A 74 11.53 -15.56 -2.55
N SER A 75 11.09 -14.41 -2.02
CA SER A 75 11.15 -14.16 -0.60
C SER A 75 9.96 -14.79 0.11
N ARG A 76 10.21 -15.80 0.93
CA ARG A 76 9.20 -16.40 1.81
C ARG A 76 8.48 -15.38 2.69
N CYS A 77 9.12 -14.23 2.94
CA CYS A 77 8.59 -13.17 3.78
C CYS A 77 7.34 -12.49 3.21
N PHE A 78 7.15 -12.52 1.88
CA PHE A 78 6.03 -11.88 1.18
C PHE A 78 5.07 -12.87 0.53
N ALA A 79 5.33 -14.19 0.65
CA ALA A 79 4.55 -15.23 -0.01
C ALA A 79 3.06 -15.24 0.37
N HIS A 80 2.70 -14.68 1.53
CA HIS A 80 1.32 -14.56 2.01
C HIS A 80 0.64 -13.25 1.60
N LEU A 81 1.35 -12.32 0.94
CA LEU A 81 0.81 -11.06 0.47
C LEU A 81 0.60 -11.11 -1.05
N SER A 82 -0.64 -10.99 -1.49
CA SER A 82 -0.96 -10.79 -2.90
C SER A 82 -0.33 -9.49 -3.42
N LEU A 83 -0.17 -9.33 -4.73
CA LEU A 83 0.29 -8.06 -5.30
C LEU A 83 -0.64 -6.89 -4.97
N GLN A 84 -1.95 -7.16 -4.90
CA GLN A 84 -2.93 -6.18 -4.49
C GLN A 84 -2.74 -5.77 -3.03
N ASP A 85 -2.47 -6.73 -2.12
CA ASP A 85 -2.17 -6.42 -0.71
C ASP A 85 -0.86 -5.64 -0.55
N GLN A 86 0.13 -5.92 -1.41
CA GLN A 86 1.38 -5.17 -1.41
C GLN A 86 1.17 -3.73 -1.87
N LEU A 87 0.40 -3.49 -2.94
CA LEU A 87 0.02 -2.14 -3.36
C LEU A 87 -0.82 -1.44 -2.29
N PHE A 88 -1.78 -2.14 -1.68
CA PHE A 88 -2.57 -1.63 -0.58
C PHE A 88 -1.70 -1.20 0.60
N PHE A 89 -0.70 -2.00 0.99
CA PHE A 89 0.30 -1.65 2.00
C PHE A 89 0.99 -0.31 1.68
N VAL A 90 1.42 -0.13 0.43
CA VAL A 90 2.10 1.10 -0.01
C VAL A 90 1.18 2.31 0.09
N LEU A 91 -0.06 2.17 -0.39
CA LEU A 91 -1.05 3.24 -0.34
C LEU A 91 -1.42 3.62 1.11
N CYS A 92 -1.53 2.63 2.00
CA CYS A 92 -1.71 2.88 3.44
C CYS A 92 -0.57 3.75 4.02
N LYS A 93 0.67 3.45 3.64
CA LYS A 93 1.83 4.24 4.07
C LYS A 93 1.79 5.66 3.52
N LEU A 94 1.55 5.81 2.23
CA LEU A 94 1.50 7.11 1.56
C LEU A 94 0.36 7.99 2.09
N ARG A 95 -0.83 7.42 2.26
CA ARG A 95 -2.01 8.16 2.68
C ARG A 95 -1.97 8.57 4.15
N ASN A 96 -1.60 7.65 5.03
CA ASN A 96 -1.76 7.83 6.47
C ASN A 96 -0.44 8.07 7.22
N GLY A 97 0.71 8.01 6.53
CA GLY A 97 2.02 8.20 7.17
C GLY A 97 2.38 7.14 8.22
N LEU A 98 1.70 5.97 8.23
CA LEU A 98 1.85 4.94 9.26
C LEU A 98 3.31 4.49 9.40
N HIS A 99 3.74 4.28 10.65
CA HIS A 99 5.08 3.75 10.91
C HIS A 99 5.24 2.32 10.39
N PHE A 100 6.45 1.97 9.92
CA PHE A 100 6.74 0.61 9.45
C PHE A 100 6.49 -0.47 10.50
N LYS A 101 6.65 -0.16 11.80
CA LYS A 101 6.33 -1.09 12.89
C LYS A 101 4.82 -1.42 12.94
N ASP A 102 3.95 -0.42 12.77
CA ASP A 102 2.50 -0.61 12.75
C ASP A 102 2.07 -1.39 11.50
N LEU A 103 2.55 -0.99 10.32
CA LEU A 103 2.28 -1.70 9.07
C LEU A 103 2.79 -3.14 9.11
N ALA A 104 3.99 -3.37 9.61
CA ALA A 104 4.56 -4.70 9.78
C ALA A 104 3.68 -5.60 10.64
N PHE A 105 3.14 -5.07 11.73
CA PHE A 105 2.20 -5.78 12.61
C PHE A 105 0.91 -6.15 11.87
N ARG A 106 0.30 -5.20 11.15
CA ARG A 106 -0.96 -5.41 10.40
C ARG A 106 -0.80 -6.43 9.27
N PHE A 107 0.30 -6.33 8.51
CA PHE A 107 0.58 -7.18 7.35
C PHE A 107 1.37 -8.45 7.69
N LYS A 108 1.67 -8.71 8.98
CA LYS A 108 2.39 -9.90 9.46
C LYS A 108 3.76 -10.10 8.81
N ILE A 109 4.50 -9.02 8.62
CA ILE A 109 5.88 -9.02 8.13
C ILE A 109 6.81 -8.35 9.16
N SER A 110 8.14 -8.47 8.97
CA SER A 110 9.08 -7.73 9.83
C SER A 110 9.16 -6.24 9.43
N PRO A 111 9.50 -5.32 10.35
CA PRO A 111 9.69 -3.91 10.01
C PRO A 111 10.74 -3.66 8.93
N GLN A 112 11.81 -4.47 8.87
CA GLN A 112 12.81 -4.42 7.81
C GLN A 112 12.18 -4.76 6.45
N ASN A 113 11.41 -5.85 6.40
CA ASN A 113 10.71 -6.27 5.18
C ASN A 113 9.66 -5.23 4.76
N ALA A 114 8.95 -4.61 5.70
CA ALA A 114 8.05 -3.50 5.41
C ALA A 114 8.76 -2.33 4.71
N SER A 115 9.96 -1.96 5.16
CA SER A 115 10.78 -0.92 4.52
C SER A 115 11.29 -1.33 3.13
N ILE A 116 11.70 -2.58 2.95
CA ILE A 116 12.14 -3.11 1.65
C ILE A 116 10.96 -3.11 0.67
N LEU A 117 9.81 -3.67 1.08
CA LEU A 117 8.60 -3.72 0.27
C LEU A 117 8.18 -2.32 -0.20
N PHE A 118 8.13 -1.37 0.73
CA PHE A 118 7.76 0.01 0.42
C PHE A 118 8.68 0.63 -0.62
N ARG A 119 10.00 0.56 -0.41
CA ARG A 119 10.98 1.15 -1.35
C ARG A 119 10.94 0.51 -2.72
N SER A 120 10.77 -0.82 -2.79
CA SER A 120 10.66 -1.53 -4.07
C SER A 120 9.44 -1.06 -4.86
N TRP A 121 8.29 -0.95 -4.22
CA TRP A 121 7.08 -0.46 -4.86
C TRP A 121 7.17 1.01 -5.26
N ILE A 122 7.71 1.89 -4.42
CA ILE A 122 7.87 3.31 -4.75
C ILE A 122 8.76 3.49 -5.97
N ASN A 123 9.90 2.79 -6.02
CA ASN A 123 10.77 2.82 -7.19
C ASN A 123 10.05 2.31 -8.45
N TYR A 124 9.32 1.21 -8.33
CA TYR A 124 8.56 0.67 -9.46
C TYR A 124 7.50 1.64 -9.97
N ILE A 125 6.68 2.20 -9.07
CA ILE A 125 5.67 3.21 -9.40
C ILE A 125 6.32 4.43 -10.06
N TYR A 126 7.44 4.90 -9.50
CA TYR A 126 8.18 6.02 -10.07
C TYR A 126 8.63 5.75 -11.50
N PHE A 127 9.30 4.63 -11.76
CA PHE A 127 9.78 4.30 -13.10
C PHE A 127 8.63 4.00 -14.08
N THR A 128 7.54 3.41 -13.62
CA THR A 128 6.37 3.15 -14.47
C THR A 128 5.71 4.46 -14.92
N PHE A 129 5.60 5.45 -14.03
CA PHE A 129 5.00 6.74 -14.36
C PHE A 129 5.99 7.79 -14.86
N ALA A 130 7.30 7.57 -14.78
CA ALA A 130 8.31 8.54 -15.23
C ALA A 130 8.22 8.85 -16.74
N SER A 131 7.68 7.92 -17.53
CA SER A 131 7.44 8.12 -18.96
C SER A 131 6.14 8.85 -19.29
N VAL A 132 5.25 9.02 -18.29
CA VAL A 132 3.95 9.68 -18.46
C VAL A 132 4.12 11.16 -18.16
N SER A 133 3.68 12.03 -19.11
CA SER A 133 3.66 13.47 -18.85
C SER A 133 2.74 13.78 -17.66
N LEU A 134 3.29 14.39 -16.62
CA LEU A 134 2.52 14.85 -15.45
C LEU A 134 1.58 16.01 -15.79
N TRP A 135 1.86 16.71 -16.88
CA TRP A 135 1.07 17.86 -17.32
C TRP A 135 0.15 17.44 -18.46
N PRO A 136 -1.17 17.50 -18.26
CA PRO A 136 -2.12 17.31 -19.35
C PRO A 136 -1.88 18.36 -20.45
N PRO A 137 -2.21 18.08 -21.72
CA PRO A 137 -2.23 19.07 -22.76
C PRO A 137 -3.08 20.29 -22.38
N ARG A 138 -2.69 21.48 -22.83
CA ARG A 138 -3.35 22.75 -22.48
C ARG A 138 -4.85 22.72 -22.77
N GLU A 139 -5.24 22.09 -23.87
CA GLU A 139 -6.63 21.96 -24.29
C GLU A 139 -7.47 21.21 -23.26
N ILE A 140 -6.92 20.12 -22.69
CA ILE A 140 -7.56 19.33 -21.65
C ILE A 140 -7.69 20.12 -20.36
N ILE A 141 -6.65 20.88 -19.98
CA ILE A 141 -6.70 21.75 -18.80
C ILE A 141 -7.80 22.78 -18.97
N GLN A 142 -7.88 23.44 -20.13
CA GLN A 142 -8.89 24.46 -20.42
C GLN A 142 -10.31 23.90 -20.44
N GLN A 143 -10.52 22.68 -20.96
CA GLN A 143 -11.84 22.03 -20.95
C GLN A 143 -12.34 21.80 -19.53
N HIS A 144 -11.47 21.38 -18.60
CA HIS A 144 -11.82 21.05 -17.22
C HIS A 144 -11.63 22.18 -16.22
N MET A 145 -11.21 23.36 -16.72
CA MET A 145 -11.01 24.53 -15.86
C MET A 145 -12.33 25.04 -15.30
N PRO A 146 -12.42 25.33 -13.98
CA PRO A 146 -13.61 25.93 -13.38
C PRO A 146 -13.97 27.25 -14.05
N ASP A 147 -15.27 27.53 -14.25
CA ASP A 147 -15.76 28.71 -14.99
C ASP A 147 -15.24 30.05 -14.45
N LYS A 148 -15.06 30.14 -13.14
CA LYS A 148 -14.48 31.32 -12.49
C LYS A 148 -13.06 31.56 -12.96
N PHE A 149 -12.24 30.52 -13.08
CA PHE A 149 -10.87 30.63 -13.60
C PHE A 149 -10.83 30.89 -15.10
N LYS A 150 -11.74 30.28 -15.87
CA LYS A 150 -11.85 30.58 -17.33
C LYS A 150 -12.09 32.06 -17.61
N ARG A 151 -12.91 32.72 -16.77
CA ARG A 151 -13.23 34.13 -16.93
C ARG A 151 -12.09 35.02 -16.49
N ASP A 152 -11.53 34.80 -15.31
CA ASP A 152 -10.62 35.73 -14.66
C ASP A 152 -9.13 35.42 -15.01
N PHE A 153 -8.80 34.15 -15.27
CA PHE A 153 -7.43 33.67 -15.53
C PHE A 153 -7.36 32.63 -16.67
N PRO A 154 -7.82 32.92 -17.89
CA PRO A 154 -7.97 31.94 -18.98
C PRO A 154 -6.68 31.26 -19.42
N ASN A 155 -5.53 31.88 -19.14
CA ASN A 155 -4.21 31.39 -19.52
C ASN A 155 -3.52 30.56 -18.42
N THR A 156 -4.17 30.31 -17.28
CA THR A 156 -3.61 29.52 -16.20
C THR A 156 -3.45 28.07 -16.62
N ILE A 157 -2.26 27.49 -16.42
CA ILE A 157 -1.96 26.07 -16.67
C ILE A 157 -1.86 25.33 -15.34
N ALA A 158 -1.31 25.97 -14.32
CA ALA A 158 -1.10 25.38 -13.01
C ALA A 158 -1.19 26.46 -11.93
N ILE A 159 -1.62 26.04 -10.76
CA ILE A 159 -1.54 26.80 -9.52
C ILE A 159 -0.48 26.10 -8.66
N ILE A 160 0.58 26.84 -8.31
CA ILE A 160 1.68 26.32 -7.51
C ILE A 160 1.54 26.92 -6.11
N ASP A 161 1.54 26.05 -5.11
CA ASP A 161 1.62 26.43 -3.70
C ASP A 161 2.83 25.76 -3.06
N SER A 162 3.43 26.40 -2.06
CA SER A 162 4.59 25.90 -1.35
C SER A 162 4.21 25.46 0.06
N THR A 163 4.74 24.33 0.51
CA THR A 163 4.61 23.84 1.87
C THR A 163 5.97 23.85 2.55
N GLU A 164 6.08 24.56 3.68
CA GLU A 164 7.29 24.53 4.49
C GLU A 164 7.31 23.28 5.39
N ILE A 165 8.37 22.48 5.29
CA ILE A 165 8.65 21.40 6.22
C ILE A 165 9.76 21.86 7.15
N ARG A 166 9.44 22.03 8.42
CA ARG A 166 10.44 22.35 9.44
C ARG A 166 11.32 21.14 9.68
N ILE A 167 12.61 21.28 9.39
CA ILE A 167 13.63 20.27 9.69
C ILE A 167 14.52 20.78 10.83
N GLN A 168 15.07 19.86 11.60
CA GLN A 168 16.06 20.21 12.61
C GLN A 168 17.31 20.73 11.94
N ARG A 169 17.74 21.92 12.31
CA ARG A 169 18.98 22.50 11.79
C ARG A 169 20.16 21.65 12.27
N PRO A 170 21.09 21.22 11.39
CA PRO A 170 22.28 20.50 11.83
C PRO A 170 23.07 21.32 12.84
N SER A 171 23.42 20.71 13.97
CA SER A 171 24.07 21.41 15.08
C SER A 171 25.52 21.80 14.83
N ALA A 172 26.18 21.23 13.83
CA ALA A 172 27.48 21.66 13.32
C ALA A 172 27.72 21.11 11.92
N LEU A 173 28.05 21.97 10.98
CA LEU A 173 28.91 21.66 9.85
C LEU A 173 30.33 21.87 10.35
N LYS A 174 31.00 20.76 10.69
CA LYS A 174 32.46 20.78 10.87
C LYS A 174 33.09 20.66 9.51
#